data_5992bd68ad965b18e11988b615268eaf
#
_entry.id   5992bd68ad965b18e11988b615268eaf
#
_cell.length_a   1.000
_cell.length_b   1.000
_cell.length_c   1.000
_cell.angle_alpha   90.00
_cell.angle_beta   90.00
_cell.angle_gamma   90.00
#
_symmetry.space_group_name_H-M   'P 1'
#
loop_
_entity.id
_entity.type
_entity.pdbx_description
1 polymer ?
#
loop_
_entity_poly.entity_id
_entity_poly.type
_entity_poly.pdbx_seq_one_letter_code
_entity_poly.pdbx_strand_id
1 'polypeptide(L)'
;MSSGAPRVAVVSGTSSGIGAAVAAEFLRRAYTVIGLSRRGNPALAAEGTYVDLVADLRDDEAVRAALATTADTTRDGVHAVVLNAGVSPDPDDLPTLDWRVAAEAYENNVHTALNLVQATAAPLKLGGGSLTFVGASLANGYKPERWAYAASKAAMTTLMRACSVEFADDGVVANEVRPGPVATAMTLDGLDGEASDQIIRAINEGFGTDWLKSPRTVAEWIVTIAEFPSNGPTGQVFNYSRKVL
;
A
#
# COMPACT_ATOMS: atom_id res chain seq x y z
N MET A 1 -17.49 23.80 -13.84
CA MET A 1 -17.35 22.64 -12.98
C MET A 1 -17.48 21.42 -13.89
N SER A 2 -16.39 20.73 -14.17
CA SER A 2 -16.38 19.56 -15.06
C SER A 2 -17.11 18.43 -14.36
N SER A 3 -18.25 17.99 -14.89
CA SER A 3 -18.96 16.77 -14.47
C SER A 3 -18.25 15.54 -15.04
N GLY A 4 -16.99 15.39 -14.68
CA GLY A 4 -16.27 14.16 -14.97
C GLY A 4 -16.79 13.01 -14.08
N ALA A 5 -16.75 11.78 -14.57
CA ALA A 5 -17.02 10.60 -13.75
C ALA A 5 -16.14 10.63 -12.49
N PRO A 6 -16.62 10.12 -11.34
CA PRO A 6 -15.83 10.12 -10.12
C PRO A 6 -14.55 9.28 -10.31
N ARG A 7 -13.40 9.81 -9.85
CA ARG A 7 -12.15 9.05 -9.89
C ARG A 7 -12.24 7.85 -8.95
N VAL A 8 -11.69 6.72 -9.36
CA VAL A 8 -11.74 5.46 -8.61
C VAL A 8 -10.33 5.10 -8.13
N ALA A 9 -10.19 4.78 -6.85
CA ALA A 9 -8.99 4.24 -6.26
C ALA A 9 -9.22 2.84 -5.69
N VAL A 10 -8.26 1.94 -5.89
CA VAL A 10 -8.26 0.59 -5.29
C VAL A 10 -7.13 0.55 -4.26
N VAL A 11 -7.43 0.16 -3.02
CA VAL A 11 -6.45 0.15 -1.93
C VAL A 11 -6.46 -1.21 -1.23
N SER A 12 -5.30 -1.85 -1.10
CA SER A 12 -5.17 -3.10 -0.35
C SER A 12 -4.76 -2.89 1.10
N GLY A 13 -5.25 -3.76 2.01
CA GLY A 13 -4.91 -3.70 3.43
C GLY A 13 -5.63 -2.58 4.18
N THR A 14 -6.86 -2.28 3.81
CA THR A 14 -7.65 -1.16 4.33
C THR A 14 -8.24 -1.38 5.73
N SER A 15 -8.07 -2.56 6.32
CA SER A 15 -8.63 -2.86 7.65
C SER A 15 -7.98 -2.06 8.80
N SER A 16 -6.79 -1.50 8.63
CA SER A 16 -6.08 -0.73 9.66
C SER A 16 -4.84 0.00 9.12
N GLY A 17 -4.22 0.82 9.96
CA GLY A 17 -2.90 1.40 9.74
C GLY A 17 -2.81 2.26 8.48
N ILE A 18 -1.72 2.13 7.71
CA ILE A 18 -1.46 2.94 6.52
C ILE A 18 -2.57 2.76 5.47
N GLY A 19 -3.03 1.53 5.21
CA GLY A 19 -4.06 1.27 4.21
C GLY A 19 -5.41 1.92 4.53
N ALA A 20 -5.83 1.88 5.80
CA ALA A 20 -7.03 2.58 6.25
C ALA A 20 -6.90 4.10 6.09
N ALA A 21 -5.75 4.66 6.48
CA ALA A 21 -5.47 6.09 6.35
C ALA A 21 -5.42 6.54 4.87
N VAL A 22 -4.84 5.72 3.98
CA VAL A 22 -4.80 5.98 2.53
C VAL A 22 -6.21 5.97 1.94
N ALA A 23 -7.04 5.00 2.32
CA ALA A 23 -8.43 4.95 1.88
C ALA A 23 -9.21 6.20 2.33
N ALA A 24 -9.07 6.59 3.62
CA ALA A 24 -9.68 7.81 4.15
C ALA A 24 -9.19 9.08 3.41
N GLU A 25 -7.91 9.17 3.08
CA GLU A 25 -7.36 10.31 2.35
C GLU A 25 -7.89 10.40 0.91
N PHE A 26 -8.05 9.26 0.20
CA PHE A 26 -8.71 9.25 -1.11
C PHE A 26 -10.18 9.67 -1.03
N LEU A 27 -10.93 9.21 -0.02
CA LEU A 27 -12.30 9.65 0.22
C LEU A 27 -12.36 11.17 0.42
N ARG A 28 -11.46 11.73 1.22
CA ARG A 28 -11.34 13.18 1.45
C ARG A 28 -11.04 13.95 0.15
N ARG A 29 -10.34 13.33 -0.81
CA ARG A 29 -10.08 13.89 -2.16
C ARG A 29 -11.17 13.56 -3.17
N ALA A 30 -12.34 13.15 -2.71
CA ALA A 30 -13.52 12.87 -3.53
C ALA A 30 -13.35 11.73 -4.56
N TYR A 31 -12.54 10.70 -4.21
CA TYR A 31 -12.54 9.45 -4.95
C TYR A 31 -13.65 8.52 -4.46
N THR A 32 -14.12 7.67 -5.35
CA THR A 32 -14.73 6.41 -4.94
C THR A 32 -13.61 5.43 -4.61
N VAL A 33 -13.65 4.82 -3.43
CA VAL A 33 -12.58 3.93 -2.96
C VAL A 33 -13.08 2.50 -2.87
N ILE A 34 -12.35 1.59 -3.50
CA ILE A 34 -12.55 0.14 -3.38
C ILE A 34 -11.44 -0.37 -2.45
N GLY A 35 -11.82 -0.75 -1.24
CA GLY A 35 -10.90 -1.29 -0.24
C GLY A 35 -10.92 -2.81 -0.24
N LEU A 36 -9.73 -3.46 -0.25
CA LEU A 36 -9.60 -4.91 -0.13
C LEU A 36 -8.83 -5.27 1.14
N SER A 37 -9.44 -6.10 1.97
CA SER A 37 -8.77 -6.67 3.15
C SER A 37 -9.49 -7.92 3.65
N ARG A 38 -8.82 -8.72 4.49
CA ARG A 38 -9.41 -9.95 5.05
C ARG A 38 -10.52 -9.70 6.07
N ARG A 39 -10.58 -8.52 6.68
CA ARG A 39 -11.51 -8.21 7.78
C ARG A 39 -12.50 -7.10 7.46
N GLY A 40 -12.33 -6.43 6.31
CA GLY A 40 -13.08 -5.23 5.98
C GLY A 40 -12.75 -4.02 6.90
N ASN A 41 -13.43 -2.91 6.63
CA ASN A 41 -13.37 -1.69 7.45
C ASN A 41 -14.75 -1.03 7.55
N PRO A 42 -15.59 -1.46 8.51
CA PRO A 42 -16.95 -0.93 8.66
C PRO A 42 -17.01 0.57 8.92
N ALA A 43 -15.97 1.15 9.53
CA ALA A 43 -15.92 2.59 9.78
C ALA A 43 -15.83 3.39 8.49
N LEU A 44 -14.97 2.97 7.55
CA LEU A 44 -14.89 3.57 6.22
C LEU A 44 -16.14 3.27 5.37
N ALA A 45 -16.74 2.10 5.51
CA ALA A 45 -17.94 1.74 4.79
C ALA A 45 -19.14 2.66 5.11
N ALA A 46 -19.14 3.33 6.26
CA ALA A 46 -20.13 4.33 6.61
C ALA A 46 -19.95 5.67 5.89
N GLU A 47 -18.83 5.88 5.17
CA GLU A 47 -18.49 7.15 4.52
C GLU A 47 -18.93 7.27 3.03
N GLY A 48 -19.90 6.49 2.62
CA GLY A 48 -20.71 6.71 1.41
C GLY A 48 -20.09 6.23 0.09
N THR A 49 -18.90 6.66 -0.27
CA THR A 49 -18.22 6.30 -1.54
C THR A 49 -17.13 5.23 -1.35
N TYR A 50 -17.19 4.49 -0.26
CA TYR A 50 -16.30 3.37 0.02
C TYR A 50 -17.00 2.03 -0.23
N VAL A 51 -16.36 1.19 -1.05
CA VAL A 51 -16.78 -0.19 -1.32
C VAL A 51 -15.85 -1.12 -0.55
N ASP A 52 -16.38 -1.85 0.42
CA ASP A 52 -15.59 -2.76 1.26
C ASP A 52 -15.62 -4.18 0.69
N LEU A 53 -14.48 -4.65 0.19
CA LEU A 53 -14.32 -6.00 -0.34
C LEU A 53 -13.53 -6.86 0.64
N VAL A 54 -14.17 -7.92 1.15
CA VAL A 54 -13.51 -8.88 2.05
C VAL A 54 -12.96 -10.03 1.22
N ALA A 55 -11.63 -10.10 1.09
CA ALA A 55 -10.94 -11.16 0.36
C ALA A 55 -9.53 -11.41 0.93
N ASP A 56 -9.06 -12.64 0.82
CA ASP A 56 -7.65 -12.96 1.03
C ASP A 56 -6.89 -12.65 -0.28
N LEU A 57 -6.02 -11.67 -0.24
CA LEU A 57 -5.25 -11.25 -1.41
C LEU A 57 -4.25 -12.31 -1.92
N ARG A 58 -4.00 -13.39 -1.18
CA ARG A 58 -3.20 -14.52 -1.63
C ARG A 58 -3.98 -15.44 -2.59
N ASP A 59 -5.29 -15.38 -2.55
CA ASP A 59 -6.19 -16.12 -3.42
C ASP A 59 -6.58 -15.24 -4.63
N ASP A 60 -5.97 -15.51 -5.77
CA ASP A 60 -6.14 -14.73 -6.99
C ASP A 60 -7.57 -14.86 -7.57
N GLU A 61 -8.22 -16.00 -7.39
CA GLU A 61 -9.62 -16.20 -7.80
C GLU A 61 -10.56 -15.39 -6.92
N ALA A 62 -10.36 -15.40 -5.60
CA ALA A 62 -11.14 -14.60 -4.66
C ALA A 62 -10.97 -13.08 -4.93
N VAL A 63 -9.76 -12.63 -5.24
CA VAL A 63 -9.49 -11.22 -5.61
C VAL A 63 -10.22 -10.83 -6.88
N ARG A 64 -10.14 -11.64 -7.94
CA ARG A 64 -10.84 -11.38 -9.19
C ARG A 64 -12.37 -11.40 -9.02
N ALA A 65 -12.89 -12.37 -8.29
CA ALA A 65 -14.32 -12.46 -8.00
C ALA A 65 -14.82 -11.25 -7.21
N ALA A 66 -14.09 -10.82 -6.18
CA ALA A 66 -14.44 -9.64 -5.40
C ALA A 66 -14.44 -8.37 -6.27
N LEU A 67 -13.38 -8.13 -7.06
CA LEU A 67 -13.31 -6.96 -7.94
C LEU A 67 -14.36 -6.98 -9.05
N ALA A 68 -14.77 -8.14 -9.54
CA ALA A 68 -15.82 -8.25 -10.55
C ALA A 68 -17.17 -7.68 -10.05
N THR A 69 -17.42 -7.70 -8.74
CA THR A 69 -18.63 -7.08 -8.15
C THR A 69 -18.64 -5.55 -8.26
N THR A 70 -17.50 -4.94 -8.60
CA THR A 70 -17.34 -3.48 -8.73
C THR A 70 -17.29 -3.02 -10.20
N ALA A 71 -17.69 -3.87 -11.15
CA ALA A 71 -17.63 -3.58 -12.59
C ALA A 71 -18.30 -2.26 -12.98
N ASP A 72 -19.45 -1.94 -12.39
CA ASP A 72 -20.15 -0.67 -12.63
C ASP A 72 -19.36 0.54 -12.10
N THR A 73 -18.67 0.38 -10.96
CA THR A 73 -17.83 1.43 -10.36
C THR A 73 -16.58 1.68 -11.19
N THR A 74 -15.98 0.61 -11.75
CA THR A 74 -14.73 0.64 -12.51
C THR A 74 -14.93 0.74 -14.02
N ARG A 75 -16.18 0.91 -14.48
CA ARG A 75 -16.53 0.95 -15.90
C ARG A 75 -15.75 1.98 -16.71
N ASP A 76 -15.48 3.15 -16.14
CA ASP A 76 -14.74 4.25 -16.77
C ASP A 76 -13.25 4.22 -16.41
N GLY A 77 -12.78 3.14 -15.79
CA GLY A 77 -11.40 2.90 -15.40
C GLY A 77 -11.10 3.08 -13.92
N VAL A 78 -9.88 2.69 -13.56
CA VAL A 78 -9.28 2.90 -12.23
C VAL A 78 -8.15 3.91 -12.36
N HIS A 79 -8.11 4.89 -11.46
CA HIS A 79 -7.19 6.03 -11.53
C HIS A 79 -6.00 5.89 -10.57
N ALA A 80 -6.14 5.08 -9.53
CA ALA A 80 -5.05 4.77 -8.60
C ALA A 80 -5.20 3.38 -8.02
N VAL A 81 -4.11 2.63 -7.92
CA VAL A 81 -4.04 1.37 -7.18
C VAL A 81 -2.92 1.45 -6.16
N VAL A 82 -3.23 1.27 -4.87
CA VAL A 82 -2.24 1.30 -3.80
C VAL A 82 -2.03 -0.11 -3.23
N LEU A 83 -0.82 -0.64 -3.46
CA LEU A 83 -0.39 -1.96 -3.04
C LEU A 83 0.26 -1.85 -1.66
N ASN A 84 -0.59 -1.88 -0.61
CA ASN A 84 -0.18 -1.65 0.76
C ASN A 84 -0.23 -2.92 1.62
N ALA A 85 -1.11 -3.87 1.31
CA ALA A 85 -1.23 -5.11 2.08
C ALA A 85 0.12 -5.79 2.26
N GLY A 86 0.39 -6.27 3.46
CA GLY A 86 1.63 -6.95 3.78
C GLY A 86 1.76 -7.24 5.26
N VAL A 87 2.76 -8.05 5.57
CA VAL A 87 3.10 -8.45 6.95
C VAL A 87 4.60 -8.23 7.19
N SER A 88 4.98 -8.06 8.44
CA SER A 88 6.35 -8.25 8.91
C SER A 88 6.33 -9.50 9.79
N PRO A 89 6.84 -10.64 9.32
CA PRO A 89 6.90 -11.85 10.12
C PRO A 89 7.66 -11.65 11.43
N ASP A 90 7.56 -12.61 12.32
CA ASP A 90 8.34 -12.65 13.55
C ASP A 90 9.84 -12.50 13.25
N PRO A 91 10.61 -12.01 14.22
CA PRO A 91 12.06 -11.90 14.10
C PRO A 91 12.69 -13.20 13.64
N ASP A 92 13.60 -13.11 12.66
CA ASP A 92 14.29 -14.23 12.05
C ASP A 92 15.80 -14.09 12.21
N ASP A 93 16.46 -15.12 12.73
CA ASP A 93 17.92 -15.20 12.77
C ASP A 93 18.41 -15.97 11.55
N LEU A 94 19.21 -15.32 10.71
CA LEU A 94 19.65 -15.90 9.44
C LEU A 94 20.31 -17.28 9.54
N PRO A 95 21.16 -17.58 10.54
CA PRO A 95 21.74 -18.92 10.71
C PRO A 95 20.74 -20.03 11.00
N THR A 96 19.59 -19.70 11.59
CA THR A 96 18.58 -20.68 12.04
C THR A 96 17.22 -20.48 11.35
N LEU A 97 17.18 -19.60 10.35
CA LEU A 97 15.95 -19.23 9.66
C LEU A 97 15.19 -20.45 9.12
N ASP A 98 13.94 -20.62 9.56
CA ASP A 98 13.02 -21.49 8.87
C ASP A 98 12.58 -20.80 7.56
N TRP A 99 12.84 -21.46 6.42
CA TRP A 99 12.47 -20.93 5.13
C TRP A 99 10.97 -20.62 5.00
N ARG A 100 10.11 -21.23 5.81
CA ARG A 100 8.67 -20.97 5.87
C ARG A 100 8.37 -19.51 6.26
N VAL A 101 9.20 -18.92 7.12
CA VAL A 101 9.10 -17.49 7.48
C VAL A 101 9.35 -16.61 6.25
N ALA A 102 10.36 -16.97 5.44
CA ALA A 102 10.62 -16.29 4.19
C ALA A 102 9.46 -16.46 3.19
N ALA A 103 8.96 -17.69 3.03
CA ALA A 103 7.82 -18.00 2.17
C ALA A 103 6.58 -17.17 2.57
N GLU A 104 6.26 -17.14 3.87
CA GLU A 104 5.15 -16.32 4.38
C GLU A 104 5.31 -14.84 4.05
N ALA A 105 6.53 -14.29 4.19
CA ALA A 105 6.81 -12.90 3.82
C ALA A 105 6.56 -12.65 2.32
N TYR A 106 7.00 -13.57 1.46
CA TYR A 106 6.79 -13.46 0.01
C TYR A 106 5.32 -13.61 -0.39
N GLU A 107 4.61 -14.58 0.18
CA GLU A 107 3.18 -14.77 -0.09
C GLU A 107 2.35 -13.56 0.31
N ASN A 108 2.60 -12.99 1.48
CA ASN A 108 1.82 -11.86 1.99
C ASN A 108 2.24 -10.49 1.44
N ASN A 109 3.47 -10.32 0.98
CA ASN A 109 3.97 -9.02 0.52
C ASN A 109 4.07 -8.95 -1.01
N VAL A 110 4.58 -10.01 -1.66
CA VAL A 110 4.86 -10.00 -3.11
C VAL A 110 3.70 -10.60 -3.90
N HIS A 111 3.26 -11.80 -3.53
CA HIS A 111 2.19 -12.49 -4.25
C HIS A 111 0.87 -11.72 -4.16
N THR A 112 0.51 -11.21 -2.98
CA THR A 112 -0.68 -10.35 -2.83
C THR A 112 -0.63 -9.10 -3.71
N ALA A 113 0.55 -8.48 -3.85
CA ALA A 113 0.74 -7.32 -4.72
C ALA A 113 0.59 -7.71 -6.19
N LEU A 114 1.19 -8.83 -6.61
CA LEU A 114 1.08 -9.34 -7.97
C LEU A 114 -0.38 -9.67 -8.35
N ASN A 115 -1.12 -10.35 -7.47
CA ASN A 115 -2.52 -10.67 -7.70
C ASN A 115 -3.36 -9.41 -7.91
N LEU A 116 -3.13 -8.38 -7.09
CA LEU A 116 -3.87 -7.13 -7.24
C LEU A 116 -3.49 -6.38 -8.52
N VAL A 117 -2.21 -6.33 -8.89
CA VAL A 117 -1.77 -5.74 -10.18
C VAL A 117 -2.47 -6.44 -11.34
N GLN A 118 -2.47 -7.78 -11.37
CA GLN A 118 -3.10 -8.55 -12.44
C GLN A 118 -4.61 -8.34 -12.50
N ALA A 119 -5.28 -8.34 -11.35
CA ALA A 119 -6.73 -8.17 -11.27
C ALA A 119 -7.20 -6.75 -11.63
N THR A 120 -6.36 -5.75 -11.45
CA THR A 120 -6.67 -4.33 -11.77
C THR A 120 -6.09 -3.86 -13.09
N ALA A 121 -5.28 -4.65 -13.80
CA ALA A 121 -4.57 -4.24 -15.01
C ALA A 121 -5.49 -3.63 -16.08
N ALA A 122 -6.59 -4.32 -16.41
CA ALA A 122 -7.49 -3.85 -17.47
C ALA A 122 -8.18 -2.51 -17.13
N PRO A 123 -8.86 -2.35 -15.97
CA PRO A 123 -9.47 -1.08 -15.63
C PRO A 123 -8.43 0.02 -15.34
N LEU A 124 -7.22 -0.32 -14.89
CA LEU A 124 -6.13 0.64 -14.69
C LEU A 124 -5.63 1.23 -16.02
N LYS A 125 -5.43 0.41 -17.04
CA LYS A 125 -5.07 0.85 -18.40
C LYS A 125 -6.14 1.74 -19.00
N LEU A 126 -7.42 1.42 -18.77
CA LEU A 126 -8.55 2.22 -19.25
C LEU A 126 -8.57 3.61 -18.60
N GLY A 127 -8.25 3.70 -17.30
CA GLY A 127 -8.22 4.97 -16.56
C GLY A 127 -6.94 5.80 -16.76
N GLY A 128 -5.88 5.23 -17.35
CA GLY A 128 -4.57 5.88 -17.42
C GLY A 128 -4.02 6.23 -16.05
N GLY A 129 -4.19 5.32 -15.10
CA GLY A 129 -3.97 5.55 -13.66
C GLY A 129 -2.55 5.29 -13.19
N SER A 130 -2.40 5.10 -11.88
CA SER A 130 -1.12 4.86 -11.22
C SER A 130 -1.11 3.60 -10.36
N LEU A 131 0.08 2.97 -10.25
CA LEU A 131 0.40 1.93 -9.27
C LEU A 131 1.33 2.52 -8.21
N THR A 132 0.93 2.52 -6.96
CA THR A 132 1.77 2.97 -5.84
C THR A 132 2.02 1.82 -4.88
N PHE A 133 3.28 1.39 -4.81
CA PHE A 133 3.73 0.32 -3.93
C PHE A 133 4.14 0.90 -2.58
N VAL A 134 3.60 0.36 -1.49
CA VAL A 134 4.05 0.72 -0.15
C VAL A 134 5.20 -0.20 0.26
N GLY A 135 6.40 0.29 0.04
CA GLY A 135 7.64 -0.40 0.33
C GLY A 135 8.13 -0.19 1.76
N ALA A 136 9.41 -0.47 1.98
CA ALA A 136 10.08 -0.26 3.25
C ALA A 136 11.51 0.24 3.05
N SER A 137 12.02 1.07 3.96
CA SER A 137 13.43 1.50 3.94
C SER A 137 14.41 0.32 4.04
N LEU A 138 13.98 -0.78 4.66
CA LEU A 138 14.75 -2.03 4.75
C LEU A 138 14.94 -2.75 3.41
N ALA A 139 14.20 -2.40 2.36
CA ALA A 139 14.39 -2.99 1.03
C ALA A 139 15.79 -2.72 0.42
N ASN A 140 16.49 -1.68 0.86
CA ASN A 140 17.87 -1.36 0.46
C ASN A 140 18.87 -1.49 1.61
N GLY A 141 18.42 -1.93 2.77
CA GLY A 141 19.25 -2.02 3.96
C GLY A 141 19.08 -3.35 4.64
N TYR A 142 19.78 -3.50 5.75
CA TYR A 142 19.68 -4.67 6.60
C TYR A 142 19.43 -4.25 8.04
N LYS A 143 18.53 -4.95 8.68
CA LYS A 143 18.36 -4.93 10.13
C LYS A 143 18.40 -6.36 10.61
N PRO A 144 19.20 -6.69 11.65
CA PRO A 144 19.17 -8.02 12.25
C PRO A 144 17.74 -8.49 12.51
N GLU A 145 17.50 -9.77 12.37
CA GLU A 145 16.20 -10.40 12.63
C GLU A 145 15.04 -9.92 11.72
N ARG A 146 15.35 -9.34 10.53
CA ARG A 146 14.35 -8.84 9.56
C ARG A 146 14.67 -9.21 8.12
N TRP A 147 15.43 -10.28 7.92
CA TRP A 147 15.88 -10.64 6.57
C TRP A 147 14.72 -10.98 5.63
N ALA A 148 13.81 -11.86 6.04
CA ALA A 148 12.70 -12.30 5.19
C ALA A 148 11.81 -11.13 4.77
N TYR A 149 11.51 -10.23 5.72
CA TYR A 149 10.77 -9.00 5.42
C TYR A 149 11.53 -8.09 4.44
N ALA A 150 12.81 -7.83 4.70
CA ALA A 150 13.63 -6.96 3.85
C ALA A 150 13.72 -7.51 2.42
N ALA A 151 13.95 -8.82 2.27
CA ALA A 151 14.02 -9.50 0.98
C ALA A 151 12.68 -9.42 0.22
N SER A 152 11.55 -9.65 0.89
CA SER A 152 10.24 -9.53 0.25
C SER A 152 9.95 -8.09 -0.21
N LYS A 153 10.33 -7.07 0.57
CA LYS A 153 10.17 -5.66 0.18
C LYS A 153 11.12 -5.25 -0.95
N ALA A 154 12.32 -5.83 -1.04
CA ALA A 154 13.21 -5.65 -2.19
C ALA A 154 12.61 -6.28 -3.46
N ALA A 155 11.99 -7.45 -3.36
CA ALA A 155 11.27 -8.08 -4.47
C ALA A 155 10.08 -7.21 -4.95
N MET A 156 9.35 -6.56 -4.04
CA MET A 156 8.29 -5.60 -4.40
C MET A 156 8.85 -4.41 -5.21
N THR A 157 10.05 -3.91 -4.87
CA THR A 157 10.71 -2.85 -5.66
C THR A 157 10.97 -3.32 -7.10
N THR A 158 11.39 -4.57 -7.27
CA THR A 158 11.60 -5.14 -8.61
C THR A 158 10.28 -5.29 -9.37
N LEU A 159 9.21 -5.75 -8.71
CA LEU A 159 7.88 -5.83 -9.29
C LEU A 159 7.36 -4.45 -9.72
N MET A 160 7.54 -3.43 -8.89
CA MET A 160 7.19 -2.05 -9.22
C MET A 160 7.91 -1.57 -10.49
N ARG A 161 9.22 -1.83 -10.61
CA ARG A 161 9.99 -1.47 -11.80
C ARG A 161 9.53 -2.23 -13.04
N ALA A 162 9.19 -3.52 -12.91
CA ALA A 162 8.59 -4.28 -14.00
C ALA A 162 7.28 -3.62 -14.46
N CYS A 163 6.39 -3.27 -13.53
CA CYS A 163 5.14 -2.57 -13.86
C CYS A 163 5.40 -1.23 -14.56
N SER A 164 6.42 -0.47 -14.14
CA SER A 164 6.74 0.83 -14.75
C SER A 164 7.20 0.74 -16.20
N VAL A 165 7.68 -0.42 -16.62
CA VAL A 165 8.05 -0.70 -18.02
C VAL A 165 6.89 -1.31 -18.80
N GLU A 166 6.25 -2.34 -18.23
CA GLU A 166 5.18 -3.11 -18.89
C GLU A 166 3.92 -2.28 -19.18
N PHE A 167 3.63 -1.28 -18.35
CA PHE A 167 2.43 -0.45 -18.50
C PHE A 167 2.72 0.97 -19.03
N ALA A 168 3.95 1.25 -19.45
CA ALA A 168 4.35 2.59 -19.91
C ALA A 168 3.54 3.05 -21.12
N ASP A 169 3.36 2.18 -22.12
CA ASP A 169 2.61 2.49 -23.34
C ASP A 169 1.10 2.68 -23.10
N ASP A 170 0.59 2.19 -21.96
CA ASP A 170 -0.80 2.38 -21.55
C ASP A 170 -0.98 3.69 -20.73
N GLY A 171 0.07 4.50 -20.58
CA GLY A 171 0.03 5.75 -19.80
C GLY A 171 -0.09 5.53 -18.28
N VAL A 172 0.26 4.34 -17.80
CA VAL A 172 0.24 4.01 -16.36
C VAL A 172 1.62 4.28 -15.76
N VAL A 173 1.66 5.02 -14.65
CA VAL A 173 2.89 5.23 -13.88
C VAL A 173 2.94 4.29 -12.68
N ALA A 174 4.11 3.74 -12.38
CA ALA A 174 4.32 2.86 -11.23
C ALA A 174 5.47 3.37 -10.37
N ASN A 175 5.21 3.59 -9.08
CA ASN A 175 6.20 4.13 -8.15
C ASN A 175 6.13 3.43 -6.78
N GLU A 176 7.19 3.55 -6.00
CA GLU A 176 7.26 3.03 -4.64
C GLU A 176 7.41 4.17 -3.63
N VAL A 177 6.66 4.09 -2.52
CA VAL A 177 6.82 4.96 -1.36
C VAL A 177 7.38 4.14 -0.20
N ARG A 178 8.47 4.60 0.39
CA ARG A 178 9.08 4.03 1.60
C ARG A 178 8.82 4.93 2.79
N PRO A 179 7.81 4.67 3.59
CA PRO A 179 7.39 5.59 4.65
C PRO A 179 8.38 5.69 5.82
N GLY A 180 9.27 4.70 5.99
CA GLY A 180 10.02 4.54 7.23
C GLY A 180 9.13 4.08 8.38
N PRO A 181 9.50 4.30 9.66
CA PRO A 181 8.66 3.94 10.80
C PRO A 181 7.34 4.71 10.84
N VAL A 182 6.24 4.01 11.00
CA VAL A 182 4.87 4.56 11.08
C VAL A 182 4.18 3.99 12.31
N ALA A 183 3.46 4.80 13.04
CA ALA A 183 2.77 4.45 14.27
C ALA A 183 1.55 3.55 13.98
N THR A 184 1.82 2.28 13.74
CA THR A 184 0.84 1.22 13.48
C THR A 184 1.10 0.02 14.38
N ALA A 185 0.15 -0.88 14.52
CA ALA A 185 0.34 -2.13 15.26
C ALA A 185 1.53 -2.97 14.77
N MET A 186 1.91 -2.86 13.50
CA MET A 186 3.12 -3.52 12.95
C MET A 186 4.43 -2.95 13.51
N THR A 187 4.45 -1.69 13.94
CA THR A 187 5.66 -0.99 14.40
C THR A 187 5.72 -0.88 15.92
N LEU A 188 4.57 -0.76 16.55
CA LEU A 188 4.40 -0.58 18.00
C LEU A 188 3.64 -1.77 18.55
N ASP A 189 4.36 -2.67 19.24
CA ASP A 189 3.78 -3.84 19.87
C ASP A 189 2.73 -3.43 20.91
N GLY A 190 1.59 -4.12 20.93
CA GLY A 190 0.49 -3.87 21.85
C GLY A 190 -0.32 -2.60 21.57
N LEU A 191 -0.13 -1.96 20.42
CA LEU A 191 -0.94 -0.83 20.01
C LEU A 191 -2.29 -1.32 19.46
N ASP A 192 -3.36 -1.09 20.23
CA ASP A 192 -4.72 -1.26 19.75
C ASP A 192 -5.20 0.05 19.07
N GLY A 193 -5.22 0.04 17.73
CA GLY A 193 -5.62 1.21 16.96
C GLY A 193 -4.46 2.10 16.51
N GLU A 194 -4.70 3.42 16.41
CA GLU A 194 -3.68 4.41 16.04
C GLU A 194 -3.06 5.06 17.28
N ALA A 195 -1.74 5.22 17.27
CA ALA A 195 -1.07 5.99 18.32
C ALA A 195 -1.52 7.46 18.26
N SER A 196 -1.83 8.03 19.42
CA SER A 196 -2.15 9.45 19.50
C SER A 196 -0.95 10.32 19.11
N ASP A 197 -1.21 11.53 18.63
CA ASP A 197 -0.16 12.52 18.34
C ASP A 197 0.76 12.79 19.53
N GLN A 198 0.25 12.64 20.76
CA GLN A 198 1.04 12.80 21.97
C GLN A 198 2.06 11.68 22.14
N ILE A 199 1.68 10.42 21.89
CA ILE A 199 2.58 9.27 21.92
C ILE A 199 3.67 9.41 20.84
N ILE A 200 3.26 9.78 19.63
CA ILE A 200 4.19 9.99 18.51
C ILE A 200 5.21 11.06 18.85
N ARG A 201 4.77 12.18 19.42
CA ARG A 201 5.67 13.27 19.85
C ARG A 201 6.64 12.82 20.93
N ALA A 202 6.16 12.14 21.96
CA ALA A 202 7.02 11.67 23.06
C ALA A 202 8.10 10.70 22.56
N ILE A 203 7.77 9.79 21.63
CA ILE A 203 8.74 8.90 21.01
C ILE A 203 9.76 9.71 20.19
N ASN A 204 9.31 10.66 19.38
CA ASN A 204 10.17 11.47 18.52
C ASN A 204 11.11 12.38 19.32
N GLU A 205 10.67 12.93 20.46
CA GLU A 205 11.53 13.67 21.38
C GLU A 205 12.69 12.82 21.91
N GLY A 206 12.43 11.55 22.25
CA GLY A 206 13.46 10.61 22.66
C GLY A 206 14.48 10.28 21.57
N PHE A 207 14.10 10.35 20.29
CA PHE A 207 14.99 10.14 19.15
C PHE A 207 15.61 11.43 18.59
N GLY A 208 15.16 12.60 19.05
CA GLY A 208 15.60 13.90 18.55
C GLY A 208 15.27 14.17 17.07
N THR A 209 14.31 13.49 16.51
CA THR A 209 13.88 13.60 15.09
C THR A 209 12.42 13.19 14.94
N ASP A 210 11.80 13.55 13.81
CA ASP A 210 10.49 13.02 13.38
C ASP A 210 10.65 11.57 12.85
N TRP A 211 11.17 10.70 13.69
CA TRP A 211 11.44 9.31 13.32
C TRP A 211 10.15 8.53 13.08
N LEU A 212 9.20 8.62 14.00
CA LEU A 212 7.89 7.95 13.92
C LEU A 212 6.86 8.92 13.33
N LYS A 213 6.16 8.47 12.31
CA LYS A 213 5.13 9.25 11.63
C LYS A 213 3.73 8.71 11.92
N SER A 214 2.70 9.56 11.86
CA SER A 214 1.32 9.09 11.89
C SER A 214 0.95 8.41 10.57
N PRO A 215 0.02 7.44 10.57
CA PRO A 215 -0.53 6.86 9.35
C PRO A 215 -1.12 7.92 8.42
N ARG A 216 -1.78 8.94 8.97
CA ARG A 216 -2.36 10.06 8.23
C ARG A 216 -1.31 10.86 7.44
N THR A 217 -0.21 11.25 8.08
CA THR A 217 0.88 11.99 7.42
C THR A 217 1.46 11.20 6.25
N VAL A 218 1.61 9.88 6.43
CA VAL A 218 2.12 8.99 5.38
C VAL A 218 1.10 8.82 4.25
N ALA A 219 -0.18 8.73 4.58
CA ALA A 219 -1.27 8.60 3.61
C ALA A 219 -1.36 9.82 2.68
N GLU A 220 -1.27 11.03 3.22
CA GLU A 220 -1.26 12.27 2.44
C GLU A 220 -0.15 12.24 1.36
N TRP A 221 1.00 11.70 1.70
CA TRP A 221 2.13 11.60 0.78
C TRP A 221 1.96 10.48 -0.24
N ILE A 222 1.50 9.30 0.19
CA ILE A 222 1.19 8.18 -0.71
C ILE A 222 0.16 8.61 -1.76
N VAL A 223 -0.92 9.26 -1.35
CA VAL A 223 -1.97 9.70 -2.28
C VAL A 223 -1.46 10.78 -3.23
N THR A 224 -0.61 11.69 -2.77
CA THR A 224 0.02 12.69 -3.65
C THR A 224 0.86 12.05 -4.75
N ILE A 225 1.59 10.97 -4.45
CA ILE A 225 2.37 10.23 -5.45
C ILE A 225 1.44 9.40 -6.36
N ALA A 226 0.37 8.84 -5.79
CA ALA A 226 -0.64 8.10 -6.56
C ALA A 226 -1.43 8.98 -7.54
N GLU A 227 -1.42 10.31 -7.35
CA GLU A 227 -2.04 11.29 -8.27
C GLU A 227 -1.07 11.83 -9.33
N PHE A 228 0.11 11.27 -9.49
CA PHE A 228 1.00 11.67 -10.58
C PHE A 228 0.33 11.43 -11.94
N PRO A 229 0.43 12.39 -12.85
CA PRO A 229 -0.14 12.25 -14.18
C PRO A 229 0.59 11.17 -15.00
N SER A 230 -0.03 10.69 -16.07
CA SER A 230 0.51 9.65 -16.96
C SER A 230 1.88 9.98 -17.59
N ASN A 231 2.24 11.24 -17.65
CA ASN A 231 3.56 11.73 -18.09
C ASN A 231 4.48 12.09 -16.91
N GLY A 232 4.09 11.73 -15.68
CA GLY A 232 4.86 11.99 -14.46
C GLY A 232 5.99 10.98 -14.23
N PRO A 233 6.67 11.10 -13.08
CA PRO A 233 7.71 10.14 -12.69
C PRO A 233 7.16 8.71 -12.64
N THR A 234 7.92 7.76 -13.20
CA THR A 234 7.65 6.32 -13.12
C THR A 234 8.92 5.55 -12.80
N GLY A 235 8.81 4.37 -12.20
CA GLY A 235 9.95 3.54 -11.78
C GLY A 235 10.73 4.12 -10.59
N GLN A 236 10.20 5.13 -9.91
CA GLN A 236 10.90 5.86 -8.86
C GLN A 236 10.59 5.29 -7.47
N VAL A 237 11.56 5.47 -6.58
CA VAL A 237 11.44 5.15 -5.16
C VAL A 237 11.49 6.45 -4.35
N PHE A 238 10.38 6.79 -3.73
CA PHE A 238 10.25 7.96 -2.87
C PHE A 238 10.46 7.56 -1.42
N ASN A 239 11.56 7.98 -0.84
CA ASN A 239 11.92 7.63 0.53
C ASN A 239 11.54 8.76 1.50
N TYR A 240 10.64 8.46 2.44
CA TYR A 240 10.23 9.38 3.50
C TYR A 240 11.01 9.16 4.81
N SER A 241 11.97 8.27 4.80
CA SER A 241 12.86 8.06 5.93
C SER A 241 13.95 9.14 5.96
N ARG A 242 14.08 9.89 7.08
CA ARG A 242 15.14 10.93 7.22
C ARG A 242 16.53 10.36 7.44
N LYS A 243 16.64 9.07 7.79
CA LYS A 243 17.92 8.34 7.82
C LYS A 243 17.85 7.21 6.82
N VAL A 244 18.70 7.26 5.81
CA VAL A 244 19.03 6.10 5.00
C VAL A 244 19.86 5.19 5.90
N LEU A 245 19.31 4.02 6.26
CA LEU A 245 20.03 3.00 7.01
C LEU A 245 21.00 2.29 6.07
#